data_3091ef27315d2abc94236967ff8ac884
#
_entry.id   3091ef27315d2abc94236967ff8ac884
#
_cell.length_a   1.000
_cell.length_b   1.000
_cell.length_c   1.000
_cell.angle_alpha   90.00
_cell.angle_beta   90.00
_cell.angle_gamma   90.00
#
_symmetry.space_group_name_H-M   'P 1'
#
loop_
_entity.id
_entity.type
_entity.pdbx_description
1 polymer ?
#
loop_
_entity_poly.entity_id
_entity_poly.type
_entity_poly.pdbx_seq_one_letter_code
_entity_poly.pdbx_strand_id
1 'polypeptide(L)'
;MKKFITLAIALSLVATAFAQTQTIRAFSHRGGRLERDENTAKAFQDSWDAGYTGFETDIRRTKDGVLYLTHDHTLERTTNGTGIFEEKTSAEIEKLRTKQGNKMMKFDEFIEFLQDKDNLYVEFELKTKPVELYPQELVEEVAERVYQAAKSIRTKNSILRFTSSDIRGLRYLKQAHPEIKSKGPESELLIIFTTGVTDETIETCKKEDIWVMGCKTEGTTRGMVKKAHKEGMIVSLWPTQKIDDFILAAYLGSDAMCTDIPFTMKPWLEKNAPWLKVIY
;
A
#
# COMPACT_ATOMS: atom_id res chain seq x y z
N MET A 1 16.14 29.85 -43.86
CA MET A 1 15.12 30.19 -42.80
C MET A 1 14.07 29.10 -42.57
N LYS A 2 13.51 28.49 -43.61
CA LYS A 2 12.45 27.45 -43.41
C LYS A 2 12.89 26.18 -42.63
N LYS A 3 14.14 25.72 -42.77
CA LYS A 3 14.64 24.51 -42.05
C LYS A 3 14.85 24.71 -40.54
N PHE A 4 15.16 25.92 -40.08
CA PHE A 4 15.30 26.21 -38.66
C PHE A 4 13.97 26.32 -37.93
N ILE A 5 12.91 26.76 -38.63
CA ILE A 5 11.55 26.87 -38.04
C ILE A 5 10.95 25.47 -37.81
N THR A 6 11.19 24.53 -38.76
CA THR A 6 10.66 23.15 -38.63
C THR A 6 11.32 22.39 -37.47
N LEU A 7 12.63 22.63 -37.21
CA LEU A 7 13.34 22.00 -36.10
C LEU A 7 12.87 22.56 -34.73
N ALA A 8 12.64 23.87 -34.67
CA ALA A 8 12.17 24.53 -33.44
C ALA A 8 10.73 24.07 -33.06
N ILE A 9 9.84 23.88 -34.07
CA ILE A 9 8.49 23.37 -33.84
C ILE A 9 8.52 21.90 -33.42
N ALA A 10 9.40 21.07 -34.00
CA ALA A 10 9.56 19.68 -33.59
C ALA A 10 10.11 19.55 -32.16
N LEU A 11 11.08 20.38 -31.76
CA LEU A 11 11.57 20.43 -30.38
C LEU A 11 10.50 20.92 -29.38
N SER A 12 9.68 21.90 -29.78
CA SER A 12 8.60 22.39 -28.91
C SER A 12 7.48 21.38 -28.74
N LEU A 13 7.14 20.60 -29.77
CA LEU A 13 6.17 19.51 -29.72
C LEU A 13 6.67 18.32 -28.89
N VAL A 14 7.95 18.01 -28.92
CA VAL A 14 8.55 17.01 -28.04
C VAL A 14 8.56 17.49 -26.59
N ALA A 15 8.90 18.76 -26.33
CA ALA A 15 8.86 19.34 -24.99
C ALA A 15 7.44 19.38 -24.39
N THR A 16 6.40 19.64 -25.19
CA THR A 16 5.00 19.60 -24.73
C THR A 16 4.46 18.18 -24.50
N ALA A 17 5.01 17.18 -25.17
CA ALA A 17 4.66 15.78 -24.92
C ALA A 17 5.20 15.25 -23.56
N PHE A 18 6.23 15.89 -23.00
CA PHE A 18 6.76 15.62 -21.66
C PHE A 18 6.17 16.51 -20.56
N ALA A 19 5.31 17.48 -20.90
CA ALA A 19 4.80 18.49 -19.97
C ALA A 19 3.50 18.10 -19.25
N GLN A 20 3.04 16.86 -19.33
CA GLN A 20 2.02 16.38 -18.41
C GLN A 20 2.75 15.94 -17.14
N THR A 21 2.84 16.84 -16.16
CA THR A 21 3.36 16.53 -14.83
C THR A 21 2.54 15.37 -14.27
N GLN A 22 3.12 14.18 -14.35
CA GLN A 22 2.49 13.00 -13.78
C GLN A 22 2.51 13.15 -12.27
N THR A 23 1.34 13.00 -11.65
CA THR A 23 1.22 12.95 -10.19
C THR A 23 1.19 11.50 -9.79
N ILE A 24 2.02 11.11 -8.84
CA ILE A 24 2.06 9.77 -8.25
C ILE A 24 2.11 9.89 -6.74
N ARG A 25 1.38 9.04 -6.03
CA ARG A 25 1.48 8.94 -4.58
C ARG A 25 2.59 7.95 -4.21
N ALA A 26 3.48 8.39 -3.31
CA ALA A 26 4.44 7.52 -2.64
C ALA A 26 3.99 7.29 -1.20
N PHE A 27 3.93 6.03 -0.77
CA PHE A 27 3.58 5.69 0.60
C PHE A 27 4.54 4.65 1.17
N SER A 28 4.75 4.73 2.48
CA SER A 28 5.75 3.95 3.19
C SER A 28 5.28 2.53 3.43
N HIS A 29 5.96 1.55 2.86
CA HIS A 29 5.69 0.11 3.02
C HIS A 29 6.20 -0.36 4.38
N ARG A 30 5.29 -0.69 5.29
CA ARG A 30 5.59 -1.14 6.66
C ARG A 30 6.49 -0.19 7.44
N GLY A 31 6.42 1.12 7.12
CA GLY A 31 7.31 2.13 7.71
C GLY A 31 8.70 2.22 7.09
N GLY A 32 8.95 1.57 5.92
CA GLY A 32 10.24 1.59 5.23
C GLY A 32 11.10 0.36 5.52
N ARG A 33 10.62 -0.82 5.14
CA ARG A 33 11.13 -2.15 5.55
C ARG A 33 12.57 -2.46 5.17
N LEU A 34 13.19 -1.76 4.23
CA LEU A 34 14.61 -1.94 3.91
C LEU A 34 15.53 -0.98 4.68
N GLU A 35 14.96 0.02 5.36
CA GLU A 35 15.71 1.04 6.10
C GLU A 35 15.39 1.07 7.59
N ARG A 36 14.29 0.40 8.00
CA ARG A 36 13.82 0.29 9.39
C ARG A 36 13.31 -1.11 9.68
N ASP A 37 13.18 -1.44 10.97
CA ASP A 37 12.40 -2.61 11.39
C ASP A 37 10.94 -2.43 10.98
N GLU A 38 10.49 -3.26 10.05
CA GLU A 38 9.14 -3.16 9.46
C GLU A 38 8.03 -3.31 10.51
N ASN A 39 6.91 -2.62 10.26
CA ASN A 39 5.69 -2.73 11.07
C ASN A 39 5.92 -2.41 12.57
N THR A 40 6.76 -1.42 12.87
CA THR A 40 7.02 -0.96 14.24
C THR A 40 6.59 0.50 14.44
N ALA A 41 6.26 0.87 15.69
CA ALA A 41 5.92 2.24 16.04
C ALA A 41 7.02 3.23 15.63
N LYS A 42 8.30 2.82 15.80
CA LYS A 42 9.44 3.65 15.41
C LYS A 42 9.49 3.86 13.89
N ALA A 43 9.26 2.82 13.09
CA ALA A 43 9.30 2.92 11.64
C ALA A 43 8.21 3.87 11.09
N PHE A 44 7.00 3.78 11.63
CA PHE A 44 5.90 4.69 11.24
C PHE A 44 6.15 6.12 11.71
N GLN A 45 6.67 6.32 12.93
CA GLN A 45 7.02 7.65 13.42
C GLN A 45 8.13 8.28 12.57
N ASP A 46 9.21 7.54 12.29
CA ASP A 46 10.30 8.03 11.44
C ASP A 46 9.77 8.41 10.03
N SER A 47 8.85 7.61 9.45
CA SER A 47 8.23 7.92 8.15
C SER A 47 7.37 9.18 8.21
N TRP A 48 6.58 9.36 9.26
CA TRP A 48 5.81 10.58 9.49
C TRP A 48 6.72 11.81 9.61
N ASP A 49 7.78 11.70 10.40
CA ASP A 49 8.76 12.79 10.61
C ASP A 49 9.53 13.13 9.32
N ALA A 50 9.70 12.15 8.43
CA ALA A 50 10.23 12.37 7.08
C ALA A 50 9.21 13.01 6.12
N GLY A 51 7.97 13.28 6.58
CA GLY A 51 6.91 13.94 5.82
C GLY A 51 6.12 13.01 4.90
N TYR A 52 6.07 11.71 5.21
CA TYR A 52 5.10 10.79 4.59
C TYR A 52 3.77 10.85 5.35
N THR A 53 2.68 11.03 4.62
CA THR A 53 1.32 10.89 5.13
C THR A 53 0.68 9.59 4.66
N GLY A 54 1.40 8.84 3.83
CA GLY A 54 0.98 7.55 3.29
C GLY A 54 1.69 6.38 3.96
N PHE A 55 0.93 5.35 4.36
CA PHE A 55 1.41 4.14 5.02
C PHE A 55 0.72 2.90 4.47
N GLU A 56 1.45 1.81 4.44
CA GLU A 56 0.91 0.46 4.28
C GLU A 56 1.33 -0.38 5.48
N THR A 57 0.48 -1.30 5.90
CA THR A 57 0.75 -2.22 7.01
C THR A 57 -0.01 -3.53 6.87
N ASP A 58 0.56 -4.59 7.44
CA ASP A 58 0.04 -5.96 7.40
C ASP A 58 -0.59 -6.35 8.73
N ILE A 59 -1.81 -6.85 8.72
CA ILE A 59 -2.55 -7.16 9.94
C ILE A 59 -2.78 -8.67 10.05
N ARG A 60 -2.32 -9.26 11.16
CA ARG A 60 -2.53 -10.66 11.54
C ARG A 60 -3.12 -10.78 12.94
N ARG A 61 -3.72 -11.93 13.22
CA ARG A 61 -4.42 -12.25 14.45
C ARG A 61 -3.66 -13.32 15.24
N THR A 62 -3.36 -13.06 16.51
CA THR A 62 -2.80 -14.06 17.42
C THR A 62 -3.82 -15.14 17.78
N LYS A 63 -3.35 -16.24 18.39
CA LYS A 63 -4.20 -17.34 18.89
C LYS A 63 -5.33 -16.87 19.80
N ASP A 64 -5.05 -15.93 20.68
CA ASP A 64 -6.01 -15.34 21.63
C ASP A 64 -6.75 -14.11 21.09
N GLY A 65 -6.64 -13.83 19.79
CA GLY A 65 -7.46 -12.85 19.10
C GLY A 65 -6.92 -11.43 19.04
N VAL A 66 -5.72 -11.13 19.53
CA VAL A 66 -5.16 -9.79 19.43
C VAL A 66 -4.59 -9.54 18.03
N LEU A 67 -4.87 -8.37 17.44
CA LEU A 67 -4.34 -7.98 16.13
C LEU A 67 -2.99 -7.29 16.29
N TYR A 68 -2.02 -7.70 15.48
CA TYR A 68 -0.67 -7.12 15.41
C TYR A 68 -0.30 -6.78 13.98
N LEU A 69 0.69 -5.91 13.84
CA LEU A 69 1.28 -5.59 12.55
C LEU A 69 2.44 -6.54 12.28
N THR A 70 2.24 -7.46 11.32
CA THR A 70 3.29 -8.39 10.87
C THR A 70 2.94 -8.99 9.51
N HIS A 71 3.94 -9.07 8.63
CA HIS A 71 3.73 -9.59 7.28
C HIS A 71 3.68 -11.11 7.22
N ASP A 72 4.70 -11.76 7.78
CA ASP A 72 4.86 -13.21 7.65
C ASP A 72 3.99 -13.94 8.65
N HIS A 73 3.54 -15.13 8.30
CA HIS A 73 2.90 -16.06 9.24
C HIS A 73 3.93 -16.77 10.14
N THR A 74 5.22 -16.52 9.94
CA THR A 74 6.32 -17.04 10.78
C THR A 74 7.13 -15.91 11.39
N LEU A 75 7.73 -16.15 12.55
CA LEU A 75 8.37 -15.11 13.38
C LEU A 75 9.86 -14.88 13.04
N GLU A 76 10.50 -15.84 12.38
CA GLU A 76 11.97 -15.93 12.27
C GLU A 76 12.62 -14.77 11.52
N ARG A 77 11.99 -14.28 10.46
CA ARG A 77 12.59 -13.24 9.61
C ARG A 77 12.72 -11.91 10.33
N THR A 78 11.68 -11.50 11.04
CA THR A 78 11.58 -10.14 11.60
C THR A 78 11.82 -10.07 13.09
N THR A 79 11.78 -11.20 13.83
CA THR A 79 11.90 -11.22 15.28
C THR A 79 12.97 -12.19 15.77
N ASN A 80 13.18 -12.21 17.10
CA ASN A 80 13.97 -13.22 17.80
C ASN A 80 13.14 -14.47 18.17
N GLY A 81 11.86 -14.53 17.79
CA GLY A 81 10.98 -15.68 17.99
C GLY A 81 11.02 -16.68 16.85
N THR A 82 10.33 -17.81 17.05
CA THR A 82 10.21 -18.90 16.07
C THR A 82 8.79 -19.46 16.03
N GLY A 83 8.44 -20.03 14.88
CA GLY A 83 7.17 -20.71 14.65
C GLY A 83 6.07 -19.80 14.09
N ILE A 84 4.87 -20.36 14.02
CA ILE A 84 3.71 -19.69 13.41
C ILE A 84 3.15 -18.62 14.34
N PHE A 85 2.99 -17.40 13.81
CA PHE A 85 2.50 -16.24 14.55
C PHE A 85 1.08 -16.48 15.11
N GLU A 86 0.19 -17.04 14.29
CA GLU A 86 -1.20 -17.29 14.62
C GLU A 86 -1.39 -18.34 15.74
N GLU A 87 -0.36 -19.13 16.01
CA GLU A 87 -0.36 -20.12 17.10
C GLU A 87 0.12 -19.54 18.44
N LYS A 88 0.66 -18.32 18.44
CA LYS A 88 1.13 -17.62 19.65
C LYS A 88 0.02 -16.78 20.26
N THR A 89 0.02 -16.73 21.59
CA THR A 89 -0.78 -15.76 22.33
C THR A 89 -0.14 -14.37 22.32
N SER A 90 -0.93 -13.34 22.55
CA SER A 90 -0.42 -11.97 22.69
C SER A 90 0.65 -11.84 23.79
N ALA A 91 0.48 -12.55 24.90
CA ALA A 91 1.46 -12.58 26.00
C ALA A 91 2.81 -13.22 25.60
N GLU A 92 2.84 -14.16 24.66
CA GLU A 92 4.06 -14.70 24.09
C GLU A 92 4.70 -13.71 23.10
N ILE A 93 3.90 -13.06 22.26
CA ILE A 93 4.37 -12.04 21.29
C ILE A 93 4.99 -10.83 22.01
N GLU A 94 4.44 -10.38 23.12
CA GLU A 94 4.98 -9.23 23.89
C GLU A 94 6.40 -9.45 24.44
N LYS A 95 6.82 -10.70 24.59
CA LYS A 95 8.19 -11.06 25.03
C LYS A 95 9.20 -10.98 23.88
N LEU A 96 8.74 -10.97 22.65
CA LEU A 96 9.59 -10.93 21.47
C LEU A 96 10.09 -9.51 21.19
N ARG A 97 11.18 -9.47 20.45
CA ARG A 97 11.75 -8.25 19.90
C ARG A 97 12.06 -8.44 18.42
N THR A 98 11.92 -7.37 17.66
CA THR A 98 12.37 -7.33 16.27
C THR A 98 13.90 -7.41 16.21
N LYS A 99 14.46 -7.53 15.02
CA LYS A 99 15.93 -7.67 14.83
C LYS A 99 16.73 -6.46 15.35
N GLN A 100 16.11 -5.25 15.37
CA GLN A 100 16.75 -4.04 15.93
C GLN A 100 16.30 -3.77 17.39
N GLY A 101 15.58 -4.70 18.02
CA GLY A 101 15.19 -4.62 19.44
C GLY A 101 13.87 -3.92 19.73
N ASN A 102 13.09 -3.56 18.69
CA ASN A 102 11.78 -2.94 18.89
C ASN A 102 10.73 -3.97 19.35
N LYS A 103 9.65 -3.51 19.98
CA LYS A 103 8.46 -4.32 20.21
C LYS A 103 7.70 -4.53 18.91
N MET A 104 7.02 -5.67 18.77
CA MET A 104 5.99 -5.84 17.76
C MET A 104 4.80 -4.94 18.09
N MET A 105 4.33 -4.16 17.11
CA MET A 105 3.27 -3.18 17.30
C MET A 105 1.89 -3.84 17.21
N LYS A 106 1.01 -3.57 18.18
CA LYS A 106 -0.40 -3.95 18.09
C LYS A 106 -1.11 -3.06 17.08
N PHE A 107 -2.17 -3.60 16.47
CA PHE A 107 -2.99 -2.83 15.54
C PHE A 107 -3.64 -1.61 16.20
N ASP A 108 -4.11 -1.76 17.45
CA ASP A 108 -4.72 -0.65 18.20
C ASP A 108 -3.72 0.49 18.44
N GLU A 109 -2.45 0.18 18.68
CA GLU A 109 -1.38 1.19 18.82
C GLU A 109 -1.14 1.94 17.50
N PHE A 110 -1.30 1.26 16.35
CA PHE A 110 -1.22 1.92 15.05
C PHE A 110 -2.45 2.81 14.79
N ILE A 111 -3.64 2.37 15.16
CA ILE A 111 -4.85 3.21 15.11
C ILE A 111 -4.66 4.47 15.99
N GLU A 112 -4.09 4.33 17.19
CA GLU A 112 -3.78 5.46 18.05
C GLU A 112 -2.75 6.40 17.41
N PHE A 113 -1.69 5.85 16.79
CA PHE A 113 -0.72 6.63 16.02
C PHE A 113 -1.36 7.47 14.90
N LEU A 114 -2.41 6.98 14.26
CA LEU A 114 -3.10 7.67 13.17
C LEU A 114 -4.10 8.73 13.65
N GLN A 115 -4.51 8.70 14.94
CA GLN A 115 -5.48 9.66 15.46
C GLN A 115 -5.00 11.12 15.30
N ASP A 116 -5.94 11.99 14.96
CA ASP A 116 -5.74 13.43 14.81
C ASP A 116 -4.68 13.83 13.73
N LYS A 117 -4.33 12.89 12.83
CA LYS A 117 -3.52 13.16 11.63
C LYS A 117 -4.42 13.31 10.41
N ASP A 118 -4.24 14.37 9.66
CA ASP A 118 -5.01 14.68 8.44
C ASP A 118 -4.24 14.32 7.17
N ASN A 119 -4.96 14.26 6.04
CA ASN A 119 -4.44 13.97 4.71
C ASN A 119 -3.78 12.59 4.59
N LEU A 120 -4.21 11.64 5.39
CA LEU A 120 -3.67 10.28 5.41
C LEU A 120 -4.05 9.50 4.13
N TYR A 121 -3.14 8.62 3.73
CA TYR A 121 -3.38 7.53 2.82
C TYR A 121 -2.91 6.25 3.50
N VAL A 122 -3.82 5.36 3.88
CA VAL A 122 -3.44 4.15 4.61
C VAL A 122 -4.00 2.92 3.92
N GLU A 123 -3.13 1.95 3.67
CA GLU A 123 -3.49 0.62 3.20
C GLU A 123 -3.38 -0.38 4.36
N PHE A 124 -4.52 -0.92 4.81
CA PHE A 124 -4.62 -1.94 5.83
C PHE A 124 -4.70 -3.31 5.15
N GLU A 125 -3.59 -4.03 5.03
CA GLU A 125 -3.59 -5.34 4.39
C GLU A 125 -4.07 -6.43 5.36
N LEU A 126 -5.21 -7.05 5.02
CA LEU A 126 -5.76 -8.20 5.74
C LEU A 126 -4.97 -9.46 5.34
N LYS A 127 -4.05 -9.90 6.21
CA LYS A 127 -3.20 -11.08 5.99
C LYS A 127 -3.90 -12.37 6.46
N THR A 128 -4.94 -12.77 5.74
CA THR A 128 -5.77 -13.94 6.06
C THR A 128 -5.36 -15.20 5.29
N LYS A 129 -4.07 -15.29 4.96
CA LYS A 129 -3.43 -16.49 4.40
C LYS A 129 -2.26 -16.92 5.30
N PRO A 130 -1.98 -18.23 5.40
CA PRO A 130 -2.60 -19.37 4.69
C PRO A 130 -4.07 -19.59 5.09
N VAL A 131 -4.87 -20.13 4.17
CA VAL A 131 -6.34 -20.28 4.32
C VAL A 131 -6.70 -21.21 5.47
N GLU A 132 -5.90 -22.24 5.73
CA GLU A 132 -6.07 -23.20 6.81
C GLU A 132 -6.00 -22.57 8.21
N LEU A 133 -5.28 -21.44 8.37
CA LEU A 133 -5.20 -20.69 9.62
C LEU A 133 -6.35 -19.69 9.77
N TYR A 134 -7.04 -19.37 8.65
CA TYR A 134 -8.12 -18.40 8.61
C TYR A 134 -9.38 -18.99 7.95
N PRO A 135 -10.18 -19.81 8.67
CA PRO A 135 -11.51 -20.16 8.22
C PRO A 135 -12.37 -18.90 8.02
N GLN A 136 -13.46 -19.01 7.27
CA GLN A 136 -14.28 -17.88 6.83
C GLN A 136 -14.67 -16.94 8.00
N GLU A 137 -15.08 -17.51 9.13
CA GLU A 137 -15.50 -16.74 10.32
C GLU A 137 -14.37 -15.86 10.88
N LEU A 138 -13.11 -16.35 10.88
CA LEU A 138 -11.96 -15.55 11.32
C LEU A 138 -11.58 -14.47 10.29
N VAL A 139 -11.75 -14.73 9.00
CA VAL A 139 -11.56 -13.69 7.96
C VAL A 139 -12.55 -12.55 8.18
N GLU A 140 -13.81 -12.88 8.42
CA GLU A 140 -14.87 -11.89 8.67
C GLU A 140 -14.63 -11.13 9.98
N GLU A 141 -14.26 -11.83 11.06
CA GLU A 141 -13.89 -11.21 12.35
C GLU A 141 -12.74 -10.18 12.16
N VAL A 142 -11.65 -10.58 11.49
CA VAL A 142 -10.50 -9.70 11.28
C VAL A 142 -10.90 -8.50 10.42
N ALA A 143 -11.60 -8.74 9.31
CA ALA A 143 -12.04 -7.70 8.40
C ALA A 143 -12.94 -6.67 9.10
N GLU A 144 -13.94 -7.14 9.86
CA GLU A 144 -14.85 -6.28 10.62
C GLU A 144 -14.12 -5.43 11.66
N ARG A 145 -13.24 -6.04 12.44
CA ARG A 145 -12.51 -5.33 13.49
C ARG A 145 -11.58 -4.26 12.91
N VAL A 146 -10.90 -4.58 11.79
CA VAL A 146 -10.04 -3.60 11.10
C VAL A 146 -10.88 -2.46 10.53
N TYR A 147 -12.05 -2.77 9.94
CA TYR A 147 -12.98 -1.77 9.44
C TYR A 147 -13.45 -0.82 10.55
N GLN A 148 -13.97 -1.35 11.66
CA GLN A 148 -14.49 -0.54 12.76
C GLN A 148 -13.40 0.33 13.38
N ALA A 149 -12.19 -0.20 13.57
CA ALA A 149 -11.07 0.56 14.08
C ALA A 149 -10.63 1.68 13.11
N ALA A 150 -10.54 1.40 11.81
CA ALA A 150 -10.22 2.40 10.80
C ALA A 150 -11.27 3.52 10.76
N LYS A 151 -12.56 3.18 10.86
CA LYS A 151 -13.66 4.19 10.91
C LYS A 151 -13.67 5.03 12.19
N SER A 152 -13.00 4.59 13.26
CA SER A 152 -12.85 5.37 14.49
C SER A 152 -11.76 6.44 14.43
N ILE A 153 -10.94 6.46 13.37
CA ILE A 153 -9.84 7.42 13.23
C ILE A 153 -10.42 8.80 12.94
N ARG A 154 -10.08 9.76 13.81
CA ARG A 154 -10.44 11.17 13.63
C ARG A 154 -9.45 11.80 12.67
N THR A 155 -9.85 11.93 11.40
CA THR A 155 -9.01 12.42 10.31
C THR A 155 -9.84 13.16 9.27
N LYS A 156 -9.21 14.06 8.52
CA LYS A 156 -9.82 14.80 7.40
C LYS A 156 -9.02 14.56 6.13
N ASN A 157 -9.73 14.63 4.98
CA ASN A 157 -9.12 14.51 3.65
C ASN A 157 -8.28 13.24 3.47
N SER A 158 -8.68 12.15 4.10
CA SER A 158 -7.91 10.92 4.17
C SER A 158 -8.57 9.80 3.38
N ILE A 159 -7.74 8.89 2.88
CA ILE A 159 -8.14 7.67 2.19
C ILE A 159 -7.65 6.49 3.04
N LEU A 160 -8.58 5.74 3.60
CA LEU A 160 -8.31 4.55 4.39
C LEU A 160 -8.78 3.34 3.57
N ARG A 161 -7.84 2.50 3.12
CA ARG A 161 -8.11 1.35 2.25
C ARG A 161 -7.91 0.04 2.96
N PHE A 162 -8.86 -0.87 2.75
CA PHE A 162 -8.75 -2.27 3.14
C PHE A 162 -8.23 -3.04 1.93
N THR A 163 -7.09 -3.69 2.10
CA THR A 163 -6.41 -4.37 1.01
C THR A 163 -6.21 -5.85 1.33
N SER A 164 -6.25 -6.71 0.36
CA SER A 164 -5.92 -8.11 0.55
C SER A 164 -5.64 -8.83 -0.77
N SER A 165 -4.79 -9.85 -0.71
CA SER A 165 -4.69 -10.89 -1.74
C SER A 165 -5.70 -12.03 -1.51
N ASP A 166 -6.37 -12.04 -0.37
CA ASP A 166 -7.50 -12.94 -0.05
C ASP A 166 -8.82 -12.18 -0.23
N ILE A 167 -9.50 -12.47 -1.30
CA ILE A 167 -10.71 -11.74 -1.67
C ILE A 167 -11.87 -11.90 -0.67
N ARG A 168 -11.85 -12.93 0.20
CA ARG A 168 -12.91 -13.23 1.13
C ARG A 168 -13.23 -12.09 2.09
N GLY A 169 -12.17 -11.46 2.65
CA GLY A 169 -12.33 -10.32 3.55
C GLY A 169 -12.92 -9.08 2.86
N LEU A 170 -12.47 -8.80 1.62
CA LEU A 170 -12.97 -7.67 0.84
C LEU A 170 -14.43 -7.86 0.41
N ARG A 171 -14.83 -9.09 0.03
CA ARG A 171 -16.23 -9.43 -0.25
C ARG A 171 -17.12 -9.26 0.97
N TYR A 172 -16.65 -9.75 2.13
CA TYR A 172 -17.36 -9.56 3.38
C TYR A 172 -17.59 -8.09 3.68
N LEU A 173 -16.54 -7.26 3.67
CA LEU A 173 -16.67 -5.81 3.93
C LEU A 173 -17.65 -5.14 2.98
N LYS A 174 -17.57 -5.45 1.69
CA LYS A 174 -18.49 -4.90 0.69
C LYS A 174 -19.94 -5.31 0.91
N GLN A 175 -20.18 -6.51 1.40
CA GLN A 175 -21.53 -7.02 1.70
C GLN A 175 -22.08 -6.46 3.01
N ALA A 176 -21.26 -6.44 4.06
CA ALA A 176 -21.64 -5.99 5.39
C ALA A 176 -21.80 -4.46 5.48
N HIS A 177 -21.02 -3.72 4.67
CA HIS A 177 -20.95 -2.25 4.69
C HIS A 177 -21.23 -1.67 3.29
N PRO A 178 -22.50 -1.56 2.88
CA PRO A 178 -22.87 -1.04 1.56
C PRO A 178 -22.41 0.40 1.28
N GLU A 179 -22.07 1.16 2.33
CA GLU A 179 -21.52 2.51 2.25
C GLU A 179 -20.05 2.55 1.80
N ILE A 180 -19.34 1.41 1.82
CA ILE A 180 -17.95 1.32 1.38
C ILE A 180 -17.84 1.71 -0.11
N LYS A 181 -16.98 2.67 -0.38
CA LYS A 181 -16.68 3.07 -1.75
C LYS A 181 -15.77 2.04 -2.42
N SER A 182 -16.22 1.42 -3.49
CA SER A 182 -15.43 0.47 -4.28
C SER A 182 -14.86 1.06 -5.57
N LYS A 183 -15.23 2.31 -5.91
CA LYS A 183 -14.87 3.01 -7.17
C LYS A 183 -14.33 4.41 -6.91
N GLY A 184 -13.56 4.89 -7.89
CA GLY A 184 -13.02 6.25 -7.88
C GLY A 184 -11.83 6.47 -6.93
N PRO A 185 -11.30 7.70 -6.88
CA PRO A 185 -10.10 8.02 -6.13
C PRO A 185 -10.18 7.74 -4.63
N GLU A 186 -11.38 7.84 -4.07
CA GLU A 186 -11.66 7.60 -2.66
C GLU A 186 -12.09 6.15 -2.37
N SER A 187 -11.88 5.22 -3.31
CA SER A 187 -12.19 3.80 -3.06
C SER A 187 -11.48 3.29 -1.81
N GLU A 188 -12.23 2.60 -0.97
CA GLU A 188 -11.76 2.04 0.30
C GLU A 188 -11.34 0.56 0.17
N LEU A 189 -11.53 -0.04 -1.02
CA LEU A 189 -11.18 -1.44 -1.28
C LEU A 189 -10.11 -1.54 -2.37
N LEU A 190 -9.12 -2.43 -2.18
CA LEU A 190 -8.06 -2.72 -3.14
C LEU A 190 -7.75 -4.21 -3.15
N ILE A 191 -7.71 -4.81 -4.34
CA ILE A 191 -7.26 -6.20 -4.52
C ILE A 191 -5.76 -6.22 -4.76
N ILE A 192 -5.02 -7.00 -3.97
CA ILE A 192 -3.58 -7.23 -4.18
C ILE A 192 -3.38 -8.45 -5.08
N PHE A 193 -2.64 -8.24 -6.17
CA PHE A 193 -2.22 -9.26 -7.11
C PHE A 193 -0.71 -9.52 -7.00
N THR A 194 -0.32 -10.78 -7.08
CA THR A 194 1.09 -11.21 -7.09
C THR A 194 1.70 -11.19 -8.50
N THR A 195 0.98 -10.63 -9.47
CA THR A 195 1.35 -10.44 -10.87
C THR A 195 1.34 -8.96 -11.25
N GLY A 196 1.82 -8.61 -12.43
CA GLY A 196 1.66 -7.28 -13.01
C GLY A 196 0.21 -7.00 -13.44
N VAL A 197 -0.03 -5.81 -13.96
CA VAL A 197 -1.33 -5.43 -14.56
C VAL A 197 -1.53 -6.20 -15.86
N THR A 198 -2.58 -7.02 -15.91
CA THR A 198 -2.95 -7.89 -17.03
C THR A 198 -4.45 -7.80 -17.32
N ASP A 199 -4.88 -8.40 -18.43
CA ASP A 199 -6.31 -8.53 -18.73
C ASP A 199 -7.05 -9.29 -17.63
N GLU A 200 -6.43 -10.32 -17.07
CA GLU A 200 -6.99 -11.13 -15.99
C GLU A 200 -7.20 -10.31 -14.71
N THR A 201 -6.22 -9.48 -14.31
CA THR A 201 -6.36 -8.62 -13.11
C THR A 201 -7.43 -7.56 -13.32
N ILE A 202 -7.55 -6.99 -14.53
CA ILE A 202 -8.62 -6.05 -14.90
C ILE A 202 -9.99 -6.73 -14.81
N GLU A 203 -10.16 -7.91 -15.42
CA GLU A 203 -11.44 -8.63 -15.38
C GLU A 203 -11.79 -9.12 -13.96
N THR A 204 -10.79 -9.48 -13.15
CA THR A 204 -11.02 -9.83 -11.74
C THR A 204 -11.57 -8.62 -10.98
N CYS A 205 -10.98 -7.44 -11.14
CA CYS A 205 -11.48 -6.21 -10.52
C CYS A 205 -12.92 -5.88 -10.93
N LYS A 206 -13.27 -6.05 -12.21
CA LYS A 206 -14.63 -5.87 -12.71
C LYS A 206 -15.60 -6.86 -12.08
N LYS A 207 -15.24 -8.14 -12.05
CA LYS A 207 -16.05 -9.22 -11.47
C LYS A 207 -16.33 -8.97 -9.99
N GLU A 208 -15.34 -8.56 -9.23
CA GLU A 208 -15.47 -8.27 -7.80
C GLU A 208 -16.09 -6.89 -7.54
N ASP A 209 -16.21 -6.06 -8.59
CA ASP A 209 -16.62 -4.65 -8.49
C ASP A 209 -15.80 -3.89 -7.45
N ILE A 210 -14.46 -4.09 -7.50
CA ILE A 210 -13.44 -3.39 -6.73
C ILE A 210 -12.47 -2.77 -7.73
N TRP A 211 -12.42 -1.45 -7.80
CA TRP A 211 -11.81 -0.70 -8.91
C TRP A 211 -10.43 -0.13 -8.60
N VAL A 212 -9.78 -0.63 -7.55
CA VAL A 212 -8.38 -0.36 -7.25
C VAL A 212 -7.61 -1.67 -7.19
N MET A 213 -6.49 -1.71 -7.88
CA MET A 213 -5.61 -2.87 -7.92
C MET A 213 -4.22 -2.53 -7.41
N GLY A 214 -3.65 -3.41 -6.58
CA GLY A 214 -2.24 -3.42 -6.19
C GLY A 214 -1.51 -4.51 -6.96
N CYS A 215 -0.65 -4.16 -7.92
CA CYS A 215 0.03 -5.10 -8.79
C CYS A 215 1.55 -5.00 -8.67
N LYS A 216 2.27 -6.07 -9.05
CA LYS A 216 3.73 -5.98 -9.18
C LYS A 216 4.10 -5.06 -10.34
N THR A 217 5.18 -4.29 -10.15
CA THR A 217 5.83 -3.54 -11.24
C THR A 217 6.34 -4.49 -12.32
N GLU A 218 6.89 -5.64 -11.90
CA GLU A 218 7.31 -6.71 -12.80
C GLU A 218 6.12 -7.26 -13.58
N GLY A 219 6.25 -7.38 -14.89
CA GLY A 219 5.17 -7.83 -15.79
C GLY A 219 4.12 -6.77 -16.11
N THR A 220 4.21 -5.57 -15.54
CA THR A 220 3.33 -4.45 -15.88
C THR A 220 3.85 -3.67 -17.08
N THR A 221 2.97 -3.34 -18.01
CA THR A 221 3.30 -2.46 -19.14
C THR A 221 2.49 -1.18 -19.08
N ARG A 222 3.03 -0.09 -19.67
CA ARG A 222 2.30 1.18 -19.77
C ARG A 222 0.99 1.04 -20.55
N GLY A 223 0.94 0.13 -21.53
CA GLY A 223 -0.27 -0.17 -22.30
C GLY A 223 -1.37 -0.74 -21.42
N MET A 224 -1.02 -1.67 -20.52
CA MET A 224 -1.97 -2.29 -19.59
C MET A 224 -2.46 -1.30 -18.51
N VAL A 225 -1.56 -0.46 -17.95
CA VAL A 225 -1.98 0.62 -17.04
C VAL A 225 -2.95 1.57 -17.73
N LYS A 226 -2.66 2.02 -18.96
CA LYS A 226 -3.60 2.85 -19.75
C LYS A 226 -4.94 2.13 -20.00
N LYS A 227 -4.93 0.82 -20.20
CA LYS A 227 -6.17 0.03 -20.37
C LYS A 227 -6.98 0.03 -19.08
N ALA A 228 -6.35 -0.23 -17.93
CA ALA A 228 -7.00 -0.18 -16.63
C ALA A 228 -7.61 1.22 -16.35
N HIS A 229 -6.88 2.29 -16.63
CA HIS A 229 -7.39 3.67 -16.50
C HIS A 229 -8.59 3.97 -17.40
N LYS A 230 -8.62 3.46 -18.65
CA LYS A 230 -9.79 3.61 -19.54
C LYS A 230 -11.04 2.94 -18.99
N GLU A 231 -10.89 1.87 -18.23
CA GLU A 231 -11.98 1.22 -17.52
C GLU A 231 -12.38 1.97 -16.22
N GLY A 232 -11.62 3.02 -15.82
CA GLY A 232 -11.86 3.78 -14.59
C GLY A 232 -11.18 3.21 -13.34
N MET A 233 -10.22 2.30 -13.51
CA MET A 233 -9.47 1.70 -12.41
C MET A 233 -8.31 2.56 -11.96
N ILE A 234 -7.92 2.41 -10.70
CA ILE A 234 -6.72 2.98 -10.09
C ILE A 234 -5.68 1.88 -9.94
N VAL A 235 -4.44 2.19 -10.31
CA VAL A 235 -3.32 1.24 -10.29
C VAL A 235 -2.30 1.68 -9.25
N SER A 236 -2.13 0.88 -8.20
CA SER A 236 -1.01 0.96 -7.26
C SER A 236 0.02 -0.10 -7.62
N LEU A 237 1.30 0.25 -7.70
CA LEU A 237 2.37 -0.70 -7.98
C LEU A 237 3.23 -0.96 -6.74
N TRP A 238 3.86 -2.14 -6.69
CA TRP A 238 4.76 -2.56 -5.63
C TRP A 238 5.80 -3.59 -6.12
N PRO A 239 6.94 -3.79 -5.44
CA PRO A 239 7.54 -2.91 -4.43
C PRO A 239 8.46 -1.88 -5.08
N THR A 240 8.80 -0.81 -4.33
CA THR A 240 9.97 0.06 -4.64
C THR A 240 11.11 -0.31 -3.72
N GLN A 241 12.12 -0.97 -4.24
CA GLN A 241 13.32 -1.37 -3.48
C GLN A 241 14.54 -0.50 -3.80
N LYS A 242 14.47 0.21 -4.91
CA LYS A 242 15.46 1.20 -5.37
C LYS A 242 14.74 2.33 -6.11
N ILE A 243 15.42 3.45 -6.27
CA ILE A 243 14.87 4.66 -6.89
C ILE A 243 14.35 4.39 -8.30
N ASP A 244 15.07 3.58 -9.08
CA ASP A 244 14.69 3.23 -10.45
C ASP A 244 13.32 2.55 -10.53
N ASP A 245 12.94 1.75 -9.52
CA ASP A 245 11.62 1.11 -9.47
C ASP A 245 10.50 2.16 -9.39
N PHE A 246 10.71 3.22 -8.60
CA PHE A 246 9.74 4.31 -8.49
C PHE A 246 9.65 5.13 -9.78
N ILE A 247 10.78 5.45 -10.39
CA ILE A 247 10.82 6.15 -11.68
C ILE A 247 10.13 5.31 -12.76
N LEU A 248 10.36 3.99 -12.77
CA LEU A 248 9.69 3.07 -13.68
C LEU A 248 8.17 3.07 -13.45
N ALA A 249 7.70 2.97 -12.21
CA ALA A 249 6.27 2.99 -11.89
C ALA A 249 5.62 4.31 -12.37
N ALA A 250 6.27 5.44 -12.15
CA ALA A 250 5.84 6.73 -12.67
C ALA A 250 5.77 6.71 -14.20
N TYR A 251 6.81 6.20 -14.89
CA TYR A 251 6.82 6.07 -16.36
C TYR A 251 5.69 5.16 -16.88
N LEU A 252 5.39 4.07 -16.17
CA LEU A 252 4.30 3.16 -16.52
C LEU A 252 2.92 3.81 -16.37
N GLY A 253 2.78 4.84 -15.55
CA GLY A 253 1.56 5.57 -15.31
C GLY A 253 0.85 5.17 -14.03
N SER A 254 1.56 4.61 -13.04
CA SER A 254 0.99 4.23 -11.75
C SER A 254 0.42 5.45 -11.01
N ASP A 255 -0.72 5.28 -10.35
CA ASP A 255 -1.34 6.31 -9.50
C ASP A 255 -0.69 6.37 -8.12
N ALA A 256 -0.22 5.20 -7.63
CA ALA A 256 0.43 5.08 -6.34
C ALA A 256 1.55 4.03 -6.38
N MET A 257 2.51 4.16 -5.49
CA MET A 257 3.64 3.24 -5.37
C MET A 257 4.05 3.06 -3.91
N CYS A 258 4.07 1.81 -3.47
CA CYS A 258 4.54 1.42 -2.16
C CYS A 258 6.07 1.39 -2.10
N THR A 259 6.70 2.11 -1.15
CA THR A 259 8.16 2.21 -1.08
C THR A 259 8.77 1.56 0.14
N ASP A 260 9.77 0.71 -0.10
CA ASP A 260 10.61 0.06 0.92
C ASP A 260 11.73 0.99 1.45
N ILE A 261 12.00 2.09 0.72
CA ILE A 261 13.14 2.99 0.94
C ILE A 261 12.72 4.47 1.04
N PRO A 262 11.73 4.80 1.91
CA PRO A 262 11.17 6.15 1.98
C PRO A 262 12.22 7.22 2.31
N PHE A 263 13.18 6.92 3.18
CA PHE A 263 14.16 7.87 3.69
C PHE A 263 15.25 8.20 2.67
N THR A 264 15.62 7.25 1.80
CA THR A 264 16.53 7.44 0.68
C THR A 264 15.80 8.06 -0.53
N MET A 265 14.59 7.59 -0.81
CA MET A 265 13.86 7.93 -2.05
C MET A 265 13.42 9.39 -2.07
N LYS A 266 12.74 9.87 -1.01
CA LYS A 266 12.17 11.22 -1.00
C LYS A 266 13.21 12.33 -1.25
N PRO A 267 14.31 12.45 -0.49
CA PRO A 267 15.30 13.50 -0.73
C PRO A 267 15.98 13.38 -2.08
N TRP A 268 16.12 12.14 -2.60
CA TRP A 268 16.66 11.96 -3.93
C TRP A 268 15.71 12.48 -5.03
N LEU A 269 14.40 12.16 -4.94
CA LEU A 269 13.39 12.61 -5.90
C LEU A 269 13.24 14.13 -5.89
N GLU A 270 13.17 14.74 -4.73
CA GLU A 270 13.08 16.19 -4.57
C GLU A 270 14.28 16.92 -5.25
N LYS A 271 15.46 16.35 -5.13
CA LYS A 271 16.68 16.90 -5.72
C LYS A 271 16.81 16.62 -7.23
N ASN A 272 16.52 15.40 -7.68
CA ASN A 272 16.93 14.90 -9.00
C ASN A 272 15.77 14.72 -9.99
N ALA A 273 14.52 14.70 -9.49
CA ALA A 273 13.32 14.53 -10.32
C ALA A 273 12.24 15.59 -10.06
N PRO A 274 12.58 16.91 -10.06
CA PRO A 274 11.60 17.98 -9.74
C PRO A 274 10.47 18.09 -10.78
N TRP A 275 10.59 17.42 -11.91
CA TRP A 275 9.55 17.29 -12.94
C TRP A 275 8.45 16.32 -12.57
N LEU A 276 8.66 15.48 -11.54
CA LEU A 276 7.69 14.50 -11.06
C LEU A 276 6.95 15.05 -9.83
N LYS A 277 5.63 15.17 -9.92
CA LYS A 277 4.82 15.57 -8.78
C LYS A 277 4.54 14.37 -7.90
N VAL A 278 5.18 14.30 -6.75
CA VAL A 278 4.98 13.23 -5.77
C VAL A 278 4.16 13.73 -4.60
N ILE A 279 3.15 12.94 -4.20
CA ILE A 279 2.37 13.12 -2.97
C ILE A 279 2.92 12.09 -1.97
N TYR A 280 3.42 12.55 -0.86
CA TYR A 280 4.00 11.70 0.18
C TYR A 280 3.05 11.47 1.34
#